data_9e1854337946da18d83de9f00bea6c27
#
_entry.id   9e1854337946da18d83de9f00bea6c27
#
_cell.length_a   1.000
_cell.length_b   1.000
_cell.length_c   1.000
_cell.angle_alpha   90.00
_cell.angle_beta   90.00
_cell.angle_gamma   90.00
#
_symmetry.space_group_name_H-M   'P 1'
#
loop_
_entity.id
_entity.type
_entity.pdbx_description
1 polymer ?
#
loop_
_entity_poly.entity_id
_entity_poly.type
_entity_poly.pdbx_seq_one_letter_code
_entity_poly.pdbx_strand_id
1 'polypeptide(L)'
;MMEPMSEGIEARVGRAPQQARSRDTRQRLLDAAIDCLVDVGYAGTTTTAVLERSGVTRGSLLHQFPSRDALLLAAVDHLVTEGMRDIVVSVGEREQPADTRASIEALWRTFSMRYFWASIEVWMASRTDEELRERLSPSARQLGRVVDEAFAQMFGDRFADPVRLDVAQRLLITSMRGVALTYAFRRGDPETEPMIATGMAISSGHGV
;
A
#
# COMPACT_ATOMS: atom_id res chain seq x y z
N MET A 1 -10.44 58.65 6.02
CA MET A 1 -9.23 57.89 6.38
C MET A 1 -9.55 56.43 6.15
N MET A 2 -9.16 55.93 4.99
CA MET A 2 -9.51 54.58 4.52
C MET A 2 -8.19 53.85 4.28
N GLU A 3 -7.85 52.93 5.20
CA GLU A 3 -6.64 52.08 5.10
C GLU A 3 -6.83 50.97 4.06
N PRO A 4 -5.78 50.51 3.41
CA PRO A 4 -5.89 49.60 2.28
C PRO A 4 -5.99 48.15 2.72
N MET A 5 -7.11 47.49 2.39
CA MET A 5 -7.33 46.05 2.50
C MET A 5 -6.62 45.20 1.43
N SER A 6 -5.53 45.65 0.80
CA SER A 6 -4.94 44.96 -0.35
C SER A 6 -3.78 44.01 -0.03
N GLU A 7 -3.12 44.11 1.12
CA GLU A 7 -1.94 43.27 1.45
C GLU A 7 -2.28 41.83 1.78
N GLY A 8 -3.49 41.53 2.22
CA GLY A 8 -3.89 40.14 2.63
C GLY A 8 -4.20 39.19 1.47
N ILE A 9 -4.47 39.71 0.26
CA ILE A 9 -4.89 38.89 -0.89
C ILE A 9 -3.67 38.43 -1.71
N GLU A 10 -2.65 39.25 -1.87
CA GLU A 10 -1.43 38.88 -2.60
C GLU A 10 -0.60 37.83 -1.89
N ALA A 11 -0.55 37.83 -0.57
CA ALA A 11 0.15 36.79 0.23
C ALA A 11 -0.53 35.40 0.15
N ARG A 12 -1.83 35.32 -0.14
CA ARG A 12 -2.57 34.07 -0.32
C ARG A 12 -2.40 33.48 -1.72
N VAL A 13 -2.28 34.29 -2.75
CA VAL A 13 -2.12 33.84 -4.15
C VAL A 13 -0.73 33.26 -4.40
N GLY A 14 0.32 33.75 -3.74
CA GLY A 14 1.68 33.20 -3.87
C GLY A 14 1.91 31.88 -3.09
N ARG A 15 1.13 31.61 -2.05
CA ARG A 15 1.27 30.40 -1.22
C ARG A 15 0.73 29.12 -1.88
N ALA A 16 -0.34 29.20 -2.64
CA ALA A 16 -0.97 28.06 -3.29
C ALA A 16 -0.06 27.38 -4.34
N PRO A 17 0.64 28.09 -5.25
CA PRO A 17 1.57 27.48 -6.20
C PRO A 17 2.79 26.83 -5.52
N GLN A 18 3.31 27.41 -4.44
CA GLN A 18 4.44 26.87 -3.70
C GLN A 18 4.08 25.59 -2.96
N GLN A 19 2.89 25.53 -2.35
CA GLN A 19 2.38 24.33 -1.70
C GLN A 19 2.13 23.20 -2.70
N ALA A 20 1.59 23.52 -3.88
CA ALA A 20 1.37 22.54 -4.95
C ALA A 20 2.71 21.93 -5.42
N ARG A 21 3.74 22.75 -5.65
CA ARG A 21 5.10 22.27 -6.03
C ARG A 21 5.74 21.43 -4.93
N SER A 22 5.55 21.80 -3.67
CA SER A 22 6.07 21.04 -2.53
C SER A 22 5.40 19.66 -2.43
N ARG A 23 4.10 19.56 -2.66
CA ARG A 23 3.36 18.29 -2.70
C ARG A 23 3.82 17.41 -3.87
N ASP A 24 3.96 17.97 -5.07
CA ASP A 24 4.46 17.26 -6.23
C ASP A 24 5.86 16.69 -5.99
N THR A 25 6.78 17.52 -5.45
CA THR A 25 8.12 17.08 -5.09
C THR A 25 8.10 15.94 -4.07
N ARG A 26 7.26 16.04 -3.04
CA ARG A 26 7.08 14.99 -2.04
C ARG A 26 6.59 13.70 -2.67
N GLN A 27 5.56 13.78 -3.52
CA GLN A 27 4.99 12.62 -4.22
C GLN A 27 6.04 11.91 -5.07
N ARG A 28 6.78 12.65 -5.89
CA ARG A 28 7.86 12.10 -6.74
C ARG A 28 8.93 11.38 -5.92
N LEU A 29 9.30 11.88 -4.75
CA LEU A 29 10.24 11.25 -3.85
C LEU A 29 9.69 9.94 -3.26
N LEU A 30 8.41 9.92 -2.86
CA LEU A 30 7.76 8.73 -2.33
C LEU A 30 7.61 7.64 -3.40
N ASP A 31 7.16 8.00 -4.61
CA ASP A 31 7.04 7.06 -5.73
C ASP A 31 8.40 6.47 -6.10
N ALA A 32 9.43 7.29 -6.20
CA ALA A 32 10.79 6.83 -6.48
C ALA A 32 11.36 5.93 -5.38
N ALA A 33 11.05 6.20 -4.10
CA ALA A 33 11.45 5.34 -2.99
C ALA A 33 10.76 3.97 -3.05
N ILE A 34 9.48 3.93 -3.40
CA ILE A 34 8.72 2.70 -3.60
C ILE A 34 9.30 1.89 -4.76
N ASP A 35 9.57 2.53 -5.89
CA ASP A 35 10.18 1.87 -7.04
C ASP A 35 11.58 1.32 -6.72
N CYS A 36 12.38 2.06 -5.94
CA CYS A 36 13.66 1.55 -5.46
C CYS A 36 13.49 0.33 -4.53
N LEU A 37 12.51 0.35 -3.62
CA LEU A 37 12.22 -0.82 -2.76
C LEU A 37 11.92 -2.06 -3.60
N VAL A 38 11.15 -1.93 -4.67
CA VAL A 38 10.82 -3.06 -5.56
C VAL A 38 12.02 -3.55 -6.35
N ASP A 39 12.82 -2.62 -6.92
CA ASP A 39 13.86 -2.96 -7.90
C ASP A 39 15.18 -3.38 -7.26
N VAL A 40 15.57 -2.75 -6.14
CA VAL A 40 16.88 -2.95 -5.50
C VAL A 40 16.80 -3.30 -4.01
N GLY A 41 15.60 -3.50 -3.50
CA GLY A 41 15.33 -3.91 -2.13
C GLY A 41 15.56 -2.83 -1.09
N TYR A 42 15.29 -3.16 0.19
CA TYR A 42 15.44 -2.21 1.30
C TYR A 42 16.86 -1.66 1.43
N ALA A 43 17.88 -2.51 1.37
CA ALA A 43 19.27 -2.10 1.52
C ALA A 43 19.74 -1.19 0.39
N GLY A 44 19.32 -1.47 -0.85
CA GLY A 44 19.65 -0.71 -2.06
C GLY A 44 18.92 0.63 -2.19
N THR A 45 17.83 0.82 -1.45
CA THR A 45 17.05 2.07 -1.46
C THR A 45 17.79 3.16 -0.68
N THR A 46 18.79 3.74 -1.29
CA THR A 46 19.58 4.87 -0.74
C THR A 46 18.97 6.21 -1.14
N THR A 47 19.30 7.28 -0.43
CA THR A 47 18.89 8.64 -0.83
C THR A 47 19.43 9.00 -2.21
N THR A 48 20.60 8.53 -2.57
CA THR A 48 21.20 8.74 -3.91
C THR A 48 20.36 8.04 -4.98
N ALA A 49 20.02 6.77 -4.82
CA ALA A 49 19.19 6.04 -5.77
C ALA A 49 17.82 6.71 -5.97
N VAL A 50 17.22 7.18 -4.87
CA VAL A 50 15.92 7.89 -4.92
C VAL A 50 16.07 9.24 -5.66
N LEU A 51 17.15 9.99 -5.44
CA LEU A 51 17.38 11.25 -6.13
C LEU A 51 17.57 11.05 -7.63
N GLU A 52 18.36 10.06 -8.03
CA GLU A 52 18.58 9.70 -9.45
C GLU A 52 17.27 9.33 -10.15
N ARG A 53 16.42 8.55 -9.47
CA ARG A 53 15.12 8.12 -10.03
C ARG A 53 14.08 9.24 -10.05
N SER A 54 13.97 10.02 -8.98
CA SER A 54 12.97 11.09 -8.87
C SER A 54 13.29 12.33 -9.69
N GLY A 55 14.56 12.57 -10.03
CA GLY A 55 15.04 13.82 -10.62
C GLY A 55 14.88 15.04 -9.70
N VAL A 56 14.73 14.81 -8.38
CA VAL A 56 14.63 15.87 -7.37
C VAL A 56 16.02 16.21 -6.84
N THR A 57 16.25 17.47 -6.48
CA THR A 57 17.55 17.88 -5.93
C THR A 57 17.73 17.40 -4.49
N ARG A 58 18.99 17.19 -4.07
CA ARG A 58 19.33 16.79 -2.70
C ARG A 58 18.79 17.77 -1.66
N GLY A 59 18.86 19.09 -1.93
CA GLY A 59 18.32 20.12 -1.03
C GLY A 59 16.81 19.98 -0.84
N SER A 60 16.08 19.71 -1.93
CA SER A 60 14.63 19.49 -1.87
C SER A 60 14.26 18.20 -1.12
N LEU A 61 15.05 17.13 -1.28
CA LEU A 61 14.85 15.89 -0.52
C LEU A 61 15.03 16.15 0.98
N LEU A 62 16.15 16.76 1.40
CA LEU A 62 16.43 17.03 2.81
C LEU A 62 15.41 17.98 3.46
N HIS A 63 14.83 18.88 2.66
CA HIS A 63 13.73 19.75 3.10
C HIS A 63 12.45 18.95 3.37
N GLN A 64 12.16 17.91 2.59
CA GLN A 64 10.97 17.05 2.74
C GLN A 64 11.18 15.93 3.77
N PHE A 65 12.37 15.34 3.78
CA PHE A 65 12.72 14.18 4.61
C PHE A 65 14.12 14.35 5.19
N PRO A 66 14.24 14.52 6.53
CA PRO A 66 15.52 14.80 7.19
C PRO A 66 16.49 13.62 7.16
N SER A 67 16.01 12.39 6.92
CA SER A 67 16.83 11.18 6.85
C SER A 67 16.26 10.18 5.85
N ARG A 68 17.07 9.17 5.49
CA ARG A 68 16.64 8.01 4.70
C ARG A 68 15.46 7.30 5.37
N ASP A 69 15.55 7.09 6.66
CA ASP A 69 14.51 6.38 7.43
C ASP A 69 13.19 7.16 7.44
N ALA A 70 13.26 8.49 7.58
CA ALA A 70 12.07 9.33 7.48
C ALA A 70 11.42 9.25 6.09
N LEU A 71 12.21 9.17 5.02
CA LEU A 71 11.72 8.95 3.67
C LEU A 71 11.06 7.57 3.52
N LEU A 72 11.73 6.52 3.99
CA LEU A 72 11.21 5.14 3.86
C LEU A 72 9.94 4.93 4.69
N LEU A 73 9.87 5.47 5.91
CA LEU A 73 8.65 5.43 6.72
C LEU A 73 7.50 6.15 6.01
N ALA A 74 7.75 7.34 5.48
CA ALA A 74 6.73 8.07 4.73
C ALA A 74 6.33 7.35 3.43
N ALA A 75 7.25 6.63 2.78
CA ALA A 75 6.95 5.80 1.63
C ALA A 75 6.04 4.61 2.01
N VAL A 76 6.27 3.98 3.17
CA VAL A 76 5.38 2.92 3.69
C VAL A 76 3.99 3.46 4.02
N ASP A 77 3.89 4.61 4.70
CA ASP A 77 2.60 5.24 4.97
C ASP A 77 1.84 5.58 3.68
N HIS A 78 2.57 6.02 2.66
CA HIS A 78 2.02 6.28 1.34
C HIS A 78 1.55 5.00 0.65
N LEU A 79 2.36 3.92 0.71
CA LEU A 79 1.99 2.59 0.23
C LEU A 79 0.69 2.09 0.85
N VAL A 80 0.58 2.20 2.17
CA VAL A 80 -0.63 1.82 2.90
C VAL A 80 -1.82 2.63 2.39
N THR A 81 -1.67 3.94 2.27
CA THR A 81 -2.76 4.84 1.86
C THR A 81 -3.22 4.58 0.41
N GLU A 82 -2.31 4.42 -0.53
CA GLU A 82 -2.65 4.17 -1.94
C GLU A 82 -3.15 2.75 -2.16
N GLY A 83 -2.50 1.74 -1.55
CA GLY A 83 -2.97 0.36 -1.61
C GLY A 83 -4.38 0.19 -1.01
N MET A 84 -4.70 0.93 0.05
CA MET A 84 -6.03 0.99 0.65
C MET A 84 -7.05 1.61 -0.30
N ARG A 85 -6.68 2.70 -0.98
CA ARG A 85 -7.54 3.35 -1.96
C ARG A 85 -7.91 2.38 -3.09
N ASP A 86 -6.94 1.64 -3.61
CA ASP A 86 -7.16 0.68 -4.68
C ASP A 86 -8.09 -0.47 -4.24
N ILE A 87 -7.94 -0.95 -3.00
CA ILE A 87 -8.83 -1.96 -2.41
C ILE A 87 -10.25 -1.40 -2.25
N VAL A 88 -10.39 -0.21 -1.65
CA VAL A 88 -11.69 0.42 -1.42
C VAL A 88 -12.41 0.75 -2.74
N VAL A 89 -11.70 1.27 -3.73
CA VAL A 89 -12.25 1.52 -5.07
C VAL A 89 -12.71 0.21 -5.72
N SER A 90 -11.89 -0.83 -5.66
CA SER A 90 -12.23 -2.15 -6.21
C SER A 90 -13.47 -2.78 -5.56
N VAL A 91 -13.74 -2.46 -4.29
CA VAL A 91 -14.92 -2.93 -3.54
C VAL A 91 -16.13 -2.02 -3.76
N GLY A 92 -15.91 -0.69 -3.78
CA GLY A 92 -16.99 0.32 -3.83
C GLY A 92 -17.62 0.53 -5.20
N GLU A 93 -16.94 0.20 -6.30
CA GLU A 93 -17.47 0.33 -7.66
C GLU A 93 -18.47 -0.78 -8.06
N ARG A 94 -18.79 -1.70 -7.15
CA ARG A 94 -19.66 -2.84 -7.44
C ARG A 94 -21.06 -2.61 -6.93
N GLU A 95 -22.00 -2.37 -7.82
CA GLU A 95 -23.44 -2.21 -7.54
C GLU A 95 -24.16 -3.55 -7.16
N GLN A 96 -23.49 -4.70 -7.22
CA GLN A 96 -24.06 -6.00 -6.87
C GLN A 96 -23.07 -6.81 -6.00
N PRO A 97 -23.56 -7.75 -5.15
CA PRO A 97 -22.69 -8.68 -4.45
C PRO A 97 -21.85 -9.40 -5.50
N ALA A 98 -20.58 -9.08 -5.53
CA ALA A 98 -19.66 -9.58 -6.53
C ALA A 98 -19.70 -11.11 -6.52
N ASP A 99 -19.67 -11.72 -7.72
CA ASP A 99 -19.35 -13.12 -7.84
C ASP A 99 -18.12 -13.44 -6.99
N THR A 100 -18.19 -14.51 -6.21
CA THR A 100 -17.10 -14.97 -5.33
C THR A 100 -15.78 -15.02 -6.06
N ARG A 101 -15.81 -15.50 -7.32
CA ARG A 101 -14.65 -15.59 -8.18
C ARG A 101 -14.04 -14.20 -8.42
N ALA A 102 -14.84 -13.23 -8.83
CA ALA A 102 -14.37 -11.88 -9.10
C ALA A 102 -13.79 -11.19 -7.86
N SER A 103 -14.32 -11.48 -6.66
CA SER A 103 -13.79 -10.98 -5.38
C SER A 103 -12.43 -11.60 -5.07
N ILE A 104 -12.27 -12.90 -5.27
CA ILE A 104 -10.99 -13.61 -5.05
C ILE A 104 -9.94 -13.17 -6.07
N GLU A 105 -10.31 -13.01 -7.34
CA GLU A 105 -9.41 -12.50 -8.38
C GLU A 105 -8.97 -11.06 -8.09
N ALA A 106 -9.86 -10.22 -7.58
CA ALA A 106 -9.52 -8.86 -7.17
C ALA A 106 -8.54 -8.86 -5.99
N LEU A 107 -8.79 -9.70 -4.99
CA LEU A 107 -7.88 -9.88 -3.86
C LEU A 107 -6.52 -10.42 -4.33
N TRP A 108 -6.50 -11.41 -5.19
CA TRP A 108 -5.26 -11.99 -5.74
C TRP A 108 -4.42 -10.94 -6.48
N ARG A 109 -5.05 -10.08 -7.28
CA ARG A 109 -4.34 -9.01 -7.99
C ARG A 109 -3.55 -8.07 -7.07
N THR A 110 -3.97 -7.88 -5.82
CA THR A 110 -3.24 -7.04 -4.86
C THR A 110 -1.84 -7.57 -4.57
N PHE A 111 -1.63 -8.89 -4.65
CA PHE A 111 -0.33 -9.53 -4.42
C PHE A 111 0.63 -9.44 -5.63
N SER A 112 0.15 -9.04 -6.79
CA SER A 112 1.00 -8.75 -7.96
C SER A 112 1.39 -7.27 -8.07
N MET A 113 0.79 -6.39 -7.28
CA MET A 113 1.07 -4.96 -7.32
C MET A 113 2.43 -4.61 -6.72
N ARG A 114 3.05 -3.55 -7.23
CA ARG A 114 4.33 -3.02 -6.71
C ARG A 114 4.30 -2.73 -5.20
N TYR A 115 3.14 -2.35 -4.68
CA TYR A 115 2.93 -2.06 -3.26
C TYR A 115 3.11 -3.28 -2.37
N PHE A 116 2.68 -4.45 -2.82
CA PHE A 116 2.91 -5.70 -2.10
C PHE A 116 4.41 -5.98 -1.95
N TRP A 117 5.16 -5.94 -3.05
CA TRP A 117 6.59 -6.24 -3.05
C TRP A 117 7.39 -5.24 -2.23
N ALA A 118 7.11 -3.93 -2.36
CA ALA A 118 7.73 -2.92 -1.52
C ALA A 118 7.46 -3.13 -0.02
N SER A 119 6.24 -3.55 0.33
CA SER A 119 5.89 -3.87 1.73
C SER A 119 6.65 -5.08 2.26
N ILE A 120 6.83 -6.13 1.45
CA ILE A 120 7.61 -7.32 1.81
C ILE A 120 9.06 -6.94 2.09
N GLU A 121 9.70 -6.11 1.27
CA GLU A 121 11.07 -5.65 1.49
C GLU A 121 11.24 -4.96 2.85
N VAL A 122 10.32 -4.08 3.19
CA VAL A 122 10.35 -3.35 4.48
C VAL A 122 10.04 -4.28 5.65
N TRP A 123 9.10 -5.21 5.53
CA TRP A 123 8.80 -6.21 6.56
C TRP A 123 10.00 -7.12 6.82
N MET A 124 10.66 -7.57 5.78
CA MET A 124 11.85 -8.41 5.92
C MET A 124 13.00 -7.65 6.62
N ALA A 125 13.19 -6.38 6.28
CA ALA A 125 14.17 -5.52 6.97
C ALA A 125 13.82 -5.34 8.45
N SER A 126 12.55 -5.08 8.79
CA SER A 126 12.10 -4.88 10.17
C SER A 126 12.24 -6.12 11.06
N ARG A 127 12.41 -7.31 10.48
CA ARG A 127 12.62 -8.54 11.25
C ARG A 127 13.88 -8.51 12.12
N THR A 128 14.91 -7.82 11.66
CA THR A 128 16.22 -7.71 12.32
C THR A 128 16.52 -6.30 12.83
N ASP A 129 15.61 -5.37 12.65
CA ASP A 129 15.72 -3.96 13.06
C ASP A 129 14.51 -3.60 13.95
N GLU A 130 14.76 -3.56 15.27
CA GLU A 130 13.74 -3.26 16.27
C GLU A 130 13.18 -1.85 16.12
N GLU A 131 14.05 -0.86 15.89
CA GLU A 131 13.62 0.53 15.76
C GLU A 131 12.72 0.71 14.52
N LEU A 132 13.08 0.09 13.40
CA LEU A 132 12.26 0.07 12.19
C LEU A 132 10.91 -0.60 12.47
N ARG A 133 10.90 -1.74 13.17
CA ARG A 133 9.69 -2.48 13.52
C ARG A 133 8.74 -1.64 14.39
N GLU A 134 9.25 -0.97 15.40
CA GLU A 134 8.44 -0.09 16.25
C GLU A 134 7.82 1.06 15.47
N ARG A 135 8.58 1.68 14.59
CA ARG A 135 8.11 2.79 13.73
C ARG A 135 7.07 2.35 12.71
N LEU A 136 7.17 1.13 12.18
CA LEU A 136 6.22 0.57 11.20
C LEU A 136 4.93 0.06 11.84
N SER A 137 4.95 -0.29 13.13
CA SER A 137 3.83 -0.91 13.81
C SER A 137 2.50 -0.15 13.71
N PRO A 138 2.43 1.19 13.75
CA PRO A 138 1.18 1.93 13.56
C PRO A 138 0.60 1.73 12.16
N SER A 139 1.42 1.88 11.12
CA SER A 139 1.02 1.74 9.71
C SER A 139 0.59 0.30 9.40
N ALA A 140 1.32 -0.69 9.93
CA ALA A 140 0.96 -2.09 9.79
C ALA A 140 -0.41 -2.42 10.43
N ARG A 141 -0.70 -1.88 11.62
CA ARG A 141 -2.02 -2.03 12.26
C ARG A 141 -3.13 -1.33 11.48
N GLN A 142 -2.86 -0.17 10.90
CA GLN A 142 -3.81 0.54 10.06
C GLN A 142 -4.14 -0.26 8.80
N LEU A 143 -3.13 -0.78 8.12
CA LEU A 143 -3.32 -1.66 6.95
C LEU A 143 -4.15 -2.90 7.34
N GLY A 144 -3.84 -3.54 8.47
CA GLY A 144 -4.62 -4.68 8.97
C GLY A 144 -6.11 -4.36 9.06
N ARG A 145 -6.48 -3.26 9.73
CA ARG A 145 -7.89 -2.86 9.86
C ARG A 145 -8.60 -2.66 8.52
N VAL A 146 -7.92 -2.02 7.56
CA VAL A 146 -8.52 -1.79 6.23
C VAL A 146 -8.70 -3.10 5.47
N VAL A 147 -7.74 -4.00 5.58
CA VAL A 147 -7.87 -5.35 5.00
C VAL A 147 -9.05 -6.09 5.64
N ASP A 148 -9.21 -6.00 6.97
CA ASP A 148 -10.32 -6.62 7.69
C ASP A 148 -11.67 -6.05 7.23
N GLU A 149 -11.79 -4.72 7.13
CA GLU A 149 -13.00 -4.03 6.66
C GLU A 149 -13.33 -4.38 5.20
N ALA A 150 -12.34 -4.34 4.31
CA ALA A 150 -12.52 -4.68 2.90
C ALA A 150 -12.94 -6.15 2.72
N PHE A 151 -12.33 -7.06 3.48
CA PHE A 151 -12.70 -8.47 3.45
C PHE A 151 -14.12 -8.70 3.95
N ALA A 152 -14.51 -8.04 5.05
CA ALA A 152 -15.87 -8.10 5.58
C ALA A 152 -16.89 -7.55 4.57
N GLN A 153 -16.59 -6.48 3.86
CA GLN A 153 -17.46 -5.94 2.80
C GLN A 153 -17.60 -6.91 1.60
N MET A 154 -16.51 -7.58 1.21
CA MET A 154 -16.53 -8.50 0.08
C MET A 154 -17.21 -9.84 0.37
N PHE A 155 -17.10 -10.33 1.60
CA PHE A 155 -17.46 -11.70 1.95
C PHE A 155 -18.40 -11.82 3.17
N GLY A 156 -18.67 -10.74 3.92
CA GLY A 156 -19.38 -10.78 5.19
C GLY A 156 -20.77 -11.45 5.11
N ASP A 157 -21.53 -11.18 4.06
CA ASP A 157 -22.86 -11.76 3.83
C ASP A 157 -22.85 -13.30 3.63
N ARG A 158 -21.69 -13.88 3.40
CA ARG A 158 -21.51 -15.33 3.17
C ARG A 158 -21.20 -16.11 4.45
N PHE A 159 -20.85 -15.41 5.51
CA PHE A 159 -20.50 -16.00 6.80
C PHE A 159 -21.44 -15.48 7.88
N ALA A 160 -22.32 -16.35 8.36
CA ALA A 160 -23.22 -16.02 9.49
C ALA A 160 -22.46 -15.84 10.80
N ASP A 161 -21.26 -16.42 10.92
CA ASP A 161 -20.43 -16.40 12.12
C ASP A 161 -19.17 -15.53 11.88
N PRO A 162 -18.97 -14.45 12.66
CA PRO A 162 -17.80 -13.60 12.56
C PRO A 162 -16.47 -14.35 12.79
N VAL A 163 -16.45 -15.40 13.60
CA VAL A 163 -15.25 -16.21 13.83
C VAL A 163 -14.86 -16.96 12.56
N ARG A 164 -15.84 -17.49 11.84
CA ARG A 164 -15.60 -18.16 10.56
C ARG A 164 -15.10 -17.17 9.49
N LEU A 165 -15.61 -15.96 9.48
CA LEU A 165 -15.12 -14.89 8.58
C LEU A 165 -13.66 -14.58 8.85
N ASP A 166 -13.24 -14.40 10.12
CA ASP A 166 -11.85 -14.13 10.51
C ASP A 166 -10.92 -15.29 10.11
N VAL A 167 -11.34 -16.54 10.36
CA VAL A 167 -10.57 -17.72 9.96
C VAL A 167 -10.40 -17.81 8.44
N ALA A 168 -11.49 -17.60 7.68
CA ALA A 168 -11.46 -17.61 6.21
C ALA A 168 -10.53 -16.52 5.65
N GLN A 169 -10.61 -15.31 6.21
CA GLN A 169 -9.73 -14.21 5.85
C GLN A 169 -8.25 -14.55 6.09
N ARG A 170 -7.91 -15.03 7.27
CA ARG A 170 -6.53 -15.39 7.63
C ARG A 170 -6.00 -16.48 6.72
N LEU A 171 -6.77 -17.52 6.47
CA LEU A 171 -6.39 -18.61 5.58
C LEU A 171 -6.16 -18.10 4.15
N LEU A 172 -7.10 -17.35 3.61
CA LEU A 172 -7.05 -16.89 2.23
C LEU A 172 -5.89 -15.92 2.01
N ILE A 173 -5.78 -14.87 2.85
CA ILE A 173 -4.73 -13.86 2.72
C ILE A 173 -3.34 -14.46 2.96
N THR A 174 -3.19 -15.31 3.97
CA THR A 174 -1.89 -15.94 4.27
C THR A 174 -1.47 -16.90 3.16
N SER A 175 -2.41 -17.71 2.64
CA SER A 175 -2.14 -18.62 1.54
C SER A 175 -1.78 -17.88 0.26
N MET A 176 -2.54 -16.84 -0.13
CA MET A 176 -2.26 -16.03 -1.30
C MET A 176 -0.89 -15.33 -1.18
N ARG A 177 -0.59 -14.76 -0.02
CA ARG A 177 0.73 -14.16 0.25
C ARG A 177 1.85 -15.19 0.11
N GLY A 178 1.67 -16.37 0.69
CA GLY A 178 2.64 -17.47 0.59
C GLY A 178 2.89 -17.87 -0.86
N VAL A 179 1.83 -18.03 -1.65
CA VAL A 179 1.95 -18.37 -3.07
C VAL A 179 2.61 -17.22 -3.85
N ALA A 180 2.19 -15.96 -3.63
CA ALA A 180 2.78 -14.81 -4.30
C ALA A 180 4.30 -14.72 -4.08
N LEU A 181 4.78 -14.99 -2.87
CA LEU A 181 6.22 -15.03 -2.56
C LEU A 181 6.98 -16.10 -3.36
N THR A 182 6.32 -17.18 -3.78
CA THR A 182 6.98 -18.21 -4.61
C THR A 182 7.29 -17.72 -6.01
N TYR A 183 6.56 -16.70 -6.51
CA TYR A 183 6.80 -16.11 -7.83
C TYR A 183 8.13 -15.34 -7.91
N ALA A 184 8.75 -14.99 -6.77
CA ALA A 184 10.12 -14.50 -6.76
C ALA A 184 11.12 -15.52 -7.31
N PHE A 185 10.79 -16.83 -7.23
CA PHE A 185 11.65 -17.94 -7.65
C PHE A 185 11.11 -18.74 -8.85
N ARG A 186 9.82 -18.65 -9.12
CA ARG A 186 9.13 -19.42 -10.16
C ARG A 186 8.54 -18.48 -11.19
N ARG A 187 8.86 -18.68 -12.46
CA ARG A 187 8.13 -18.06 -13.56
C ARG A 187 6.79 -18.79 -13.70
N GLY A 188 5.74 -18.21 -13.16
CA GLY A 188 4.35 -18.66 -13.29
C GLY A 188 3.50 -17.52 -13.80
N ASP A 189 2.33 -17.85 -14.30
CA ASP A 189 1.32 -16.85 -14.67
C ASP A 189 0.36 -16.67 -13.49
N PRO A 190 0.39 -15.50 -12.81
CA PRO A 190 -0.52 -15.23 -11.70
C PRO A 190 -2.00 -15.33 -12.09
N GLU A 191 -2.37 -15.14 -13.38
CA GLU A 191 -3.76 -15.19 -13.84
C GLU A 191 -4.30 -16.63 -13.85
N THR A 192 -3.42 -17.62 -13.97
CA THR A 192 -3.79 -19.04 -14.00
C THR A 192 -3.56 -19.75 -12.67
N GLU A 193 -3.33 -19.03 -11.58
CA GLU A 193 -2.99 -19.59 -10.27
C GLU A 193 -4.13 -20.45 -9.70
N PRO A 194 -3.89 -21.75 -9.40
CA PRO A 194 -4.90 -22.65 -8.86
C PRO A 194 -5.48 -22.20 -7.50
N MET A 195 -4.79 -21.33 -6.77
CA MET A 195 -5.27 -20.74 -5.52
C MET A 195 -6.57 -19.96 -5.68
N ILE A 196 -6.86 -19.43 -6.86
CA ILE A 196 -8.13 -18.78 -7.16
C ILE A 196 -9.27 -19.79 -6.97
N ALA A 197 -9.14 -21.00 -7.50
CA ALA A 197 -10.12 -22.07 -7.35
C ALA A 197 -10.25 -22.55 -5.88
N THR A 198 -9.13 -22.64 -5.15
CA THR A 198 -9.13 -23.00 -3.72
C THR A 198 -9.78 -21.92 -2.86
N GLY A 199 -9.52 -20.64 -3.16
CA GLY A 199 -10.15 -19.52 -2.49
C GLY A 199 -11.67 -19.51 -2.66
N MET A 200 -12.18 -19.94 -3.81
CA MET A 200 -13.61 -20.12 -4.04
C MET A 200 -14.22 -21.17 -3.12
N ALA A 201 -13.55 -22.28 -2.88
CA ALA A 201 -14.02 -23.34 -2.00
C ALA A 201 -14.08 -22.87 -0.53
N ILE A 202 -13.07 -22.14 -0.07
CA ILE A 202 -13.01 -21.56 1.29
C ILE A 202 -14.14 -20.53 1.49
N SER A 203 -14.33 -19.63 0.55
CA SER A 203 -15.30 -18.54 0.67
C SER A 203 -16.75 -18.97 0.45
N SER A 204 -17.02 -20.13 -0.15
CA SER A 204 -18.36 -20.68 -0.32
C SER A 204 -18.87 -21.45 0.93
N GLY A 205 -18.08 -21.54 1.97
CA GLY A 205 -18.49 -22.20 3.22
C GLY A 205 -18.68 -23.72 3.12
N HIS A 206 -18.31 -24.34 2.00
CA HIS A 206 -18.41 -25.77 1.77
C HIS A 206 -17.05 -26.42 2.00
N GLY A 207 -16.71 -26.70 3.27
CA GLY A 207 -15.60 -27.61 3.51
C GLY A 207 -14.51 -27.17 4.51
N VAL A 208 -14.88 -26.52 5.61
CA VAL A 208 -14.02 -26.50 6.83
C VAL A 208 -14.89 -26.71 8.06
#